data_aacd2dc26bae5a011f8204ea8e0d2e46
#
_entry.id   aacd2dc26bae5a011f8204ea8e0d2e46
#
_cell.length_a   1.000
_cell.length_b   1.000
_cell.length_c   1.000
_cell.angle_alpha   90.00
_cell.angle_beta   90.00
_cell.angle_gamma   90.00
#
_symmetry.space_group_name_H-M   'P 1'
#
loop_
_entity.id
_entity.type
_entity.pdbx_description
1 polymer ?
#
loop_
_entity_poly.entity_id
_entity_poly.type
_entity_poly.pdbx_seq_one_letter_code
_entity_poly.pdbx_strand_id
1 'polypeptide(L)'
;MEPPCGQSIVKCEKQKDDGRMETQKRKQNEKEKAERRMKIIAGLGSIDEYIPYVLAGADELFCGYVPYNWTKKYGTVLPLNRREVLAYNVQLGSFSELEILSAMIRKYRKPVHIAMNSLYYIPEQYEEIADIVKQCMKIGFDSFILADPALVLYLRQKGISCKIHLSGEVGEMNREAIKVFQEMGIDRIIFHRKNTVASMRQMIEAVNTERLEFEAFALNELCQFTGAFCNSLHCDEMGYLCRTTYWGDAEMEERMERVIKRTLEIEEQQYLCGKSGCALCALPQLEAAGITHLKLVGRGNYVEGMIRDIRNLKDALGVLEENQREEKETGRYIDQLNKKIFDGQPCGKNCIYNPGQFL
;
A
#
# COMPACT_ATOMS: atom_id res chain seq x y z
N MET A 1 -58.41 4.89 50.21
CA MET A 1 -57.61 3.78 49.65
C MET A 1 -56.98 4.31 48.38
N GLU A 2 -55.72 4.75 48.46
CA GLU A 2 -54.95 5.17 47.31
C GLU A 2 -54.14 3.95 46.81
N PRO A 3 -53.97 3.74 45.49
CA PRO A 3 -53.12 2.68 44.97
C PRO A 3 -51.64 3.12 44.90
N PRO A 4 -50.67 2.23 45.02
CA PRO A 4 -49.26 2.57 45.13
C PRO A 4 -48.69 2.91 43.75
N CYS A 5 -48.37 4.17 43.52
CA CYS A 5 -47.60 4.67 42.38
C CYS A 5 -46.11 4.62 42.75
N GLY A 6 -45.38 3.59 42.32
CA GLY A 6 -43.94 3.49 42.62
C GLY A 6 -43.14 2.52 41.77
N GLN A 7 -43.79 1.59 41.07
CA GLN A 7 -43.04 0.51 40.36
C GLN A 7 -42.86 0.71 38.85
N SER A 8 -43.56 1.67 38.21
CA SER A 8 -43.48 1.87 36.73
C SER A 8 -42.31 2.75 36.29
N ILE A 9 -41.85 3.67 37.14
CA ILE A 9 -40.80 4.64 36.77
C ILE A 9 -39.43 3.96 36.78
N VAL A 10 -39.15 3.08 37.75
CA VAL A 10 -37.85 2.39 37.88
C VAL A 10 -37.63 1.37 36.75
N LYS A 11 -38.67 0.74 36.18
CA LYS A 11 -38.55 -0.15 35.03
C LYS A 11 -38.23 0.59 33.72
N CYS A 12 -38.76 1.82 33.56
CA CYS A 12 -38.54 2.61 32.35
C CYS A 12 -37.16 3.25 32.29
N GLU A 13 -36.56 3.59 33.44
CA GLU A 13 -35.19 4.10 33.51
C GLU A 13 -34.14 2.97 33.30
N LYS A 14 -34.35 1.78 33.88
CA LYS A 14 -33.46 0.63 33.61
C LYS A 14 -33.44 0.19 32.15
N GLN A 15 -34.58 0.18 31.47
CA GLN A 15 -34.63 -0.16 30.04
C GLN A 15 -33.97 0.90 29.14
N LYS A 16 -33.99 2.19 29.53
CA LYS A 16 -33.28 3.25 28.83
C LYS A 16 -31.74 3.18 29.03
N ASP A 17 -31.29 2.81 30.21
CA ASP A 17 -29.87 2.64 30.53
C ASP A 17 -29.27 1.39 29.87
N ASP A 18 -29.97 0.26 29.85
CA ASP A 18 -29.55 -0.96 29.16
C ASP A 18 -29.44 -0.73 27.65
N GLY A 19 -30.40 -0.06 27.01
CA GLY A 19 -30.34 0.29 25.60
C GLY A 19 -29.22 1.30 25.25
N ARG A 20 -28.84 2.16 26.18
CA ARG A 20 -27.73 3.10 26.02
C ARG A 20 -26.38 2.41 26.16
N MET A 21 -26.24 1.46 27.09
CA MET A 21 -25.06 0.65 27.29
C MET A 21 -24.82 -0.33 26.11
N GLU A 22 -25.88 -0.96 25.58
CA GLU A 22 -25.77 -1.80 24.38
C GLU A 22 -25.37 -1.00 23.16
N THR A 23 -25.92 0.19 22.97
CA THR A 23 -25.58 1.09 21.86
C THR A 23 -24.12 1.57 21.96
N GLN A 24 -23.63 1.85 23.17
CA GLN A 24 -22.23 2.22 23.39
C GLN A 24 -21.28 1.03 23.16
N LYS A 25 -21.61 -0.14 23.67
CA LYS A 25 -20.82 -1.38 23.41
C LYS A 25 -20.77 -1.72 21.93
N ARG A 26 -21.89 -1.59 21.22
CA ARG A 26 -21.93 -1.81 19.76
C ARG A 26 -21.07 -0.82 19.00
N LYS A 27 -21.12 0.48 19.34
CA LYS A 27 -20.25 1.51 18.75
C LYS A 27 -18.78 1.28 19.08
N GLN A 28 -18.46 0.84 20.29
CA GLN A 28 -17.11 0.50 20.70
C GLN A 28 -16.58 -0.72 19.92
N ASN A 29 -17.38 -1.79 19.80
CA ASN A 29 -17.05 -2.96 19.01
C ASN A 29 -16.90 -2.65 17.52
N GLU A 30 -17.77 -1.79 16.96
CA GLU A 30 -17.65 -1.34 15.57
C GLU A 30 -16.37 -0.50 15.35
N LYS A 31 -15.97 0.33 16.32
CA LYS A 31 -14.74 1.10 16.29
C LYS A 31 -13.50 0.21 16.41
N GLU A 32 -13.46 -0.71 17.37
CA GLU A 32 -12.36 -1.68 17.54
C GLU A 32 -12.22 -2.59 16.31
N LYS A 33 -13.35 -2.95 15.69
CA LYS A 33 -13.37 -3.73 14.46
C LYS A 33 -12.85 -2.93 13.25
N ALA A 34 -13.23 -1.65 13.14
CA ALA A 34 -12.72 -0.75 12.11
C ALA A 34 -11.19 -0.51 12.27
N GLU A 35 -10.70 -0.48 13.51
CA GLU A 35 -9.27 -0.35 13.83
C GLU A 35 -8.47 -1.63 13.50
N ARG A 36 -9.11 -2.80 13.50
CA ARG A 36 -8.48 -4.09 13.17
C ARG A 36 -8.46 -4.43 11.69
N ARG A 37 -9.29 -3.78 10.87
CA ARG A 37 -9.33 -4.04 9.43
C ARG A 37 -8.04 -3.60 8.75
N MET A 38 -7.50 -4.43 7.85
CA MET A 38 -6.40 -4.03 6.97
C MET A 38 -6.78 -2.79 6.16
N LYS A 39 -5.93 -1.76 6.18
CA LYS A 39 -6.14 -0.50 5.48
C LYS A 39 -5.67 -0.58 4.03
N ILE A 40 -6.38 0.10 3.14
CA ILE A 40 -6.06 0.18 1.72
C ILE A 40 -5.18 1.40 1.46
N ILE A 41 -3.98 1.18 0.89
CA ILE A 41 -3.05 2.24 0.49
C ILE A 41 -2.96 2.29 -1.03
N ALA A 42 -3.23 3.46 -1.64
CA ALA A 42 -3.19 3.65 -3.08
C ALA A 42 -2.10 4.63 -3.52
N GLY A 43 -1.45 4.32 -4.65
CA GLY A 43 -0.47 5.21 -5.28
C GLY A 43 -1.14 6.38 -5.97
N LEU A 44 -0.66 7.59 -5.71
CA LEU A 44 -1.14 8.87 -6.22
C LEU A 44 -0.06 9.47 -7.15
N GLY A 45 -0.39 9.70 -8.41
CA GLY A 45 0.50 10.32 -9.40
C GLY A 45 0.28 11.82 -9.55
N SER A 46 -0.96 12.30 -9.35
CA SER A 46 -1.34 13.71 -9.37
C SER A 46 -2.33 14.05 -8.27
N ILE A 47 -2.46 15.35 -7.96
CA ILE A 47 -3.40 15.82 -6.91
C ILE A 47 -4.87 15.53 -7.26
N ASP A 48 -5.21 15.49 -8.54
CA ASP A 48 -6.58 15.25 -9.02
C ASP A 48 -7.09 13.84 -8.70
N GLU A 49 -6.19 12.90 -8.49
CA GLU A 49 -6.49 11.50 -8.15
C GLU A 49 -6.91 11.32 -6.68
N TYR A 50 -6.57 12.28 -5.79
CA TYR A 50 -6.79 12.15 -4.35
C TYR A 50 -8.26 11.92 -4.00
N ILE A 51 -9.15 12.80 -4.46
CA ILE A 51 -10.58 12.73 -4.12
C ILE A 51 -11.22 11.46 -4.71
N PRO A 52 -11.04 11.13 -6.01
CA PRO A 52 -11.56 9.89 -6.58
C PRO A 52 -11.12 8.63 -5.82
N TYR A 53 -9.86 8.53 -5.40
CA TYR A 53 -9.35 7.35 -4.69
C TYR A 53 -9.89 7.27 -3.26
N VAL A 54 -9.99 8.39 -2.55
CA VAL A 54 -10.64 8.45 -1.23
C VAL A 54 -12.11 8.02 -1.31
N LEU A 55 -12.85 8.51 -2.30
CA LEU A 55 -14.26 8.13 -2.51
C LEU A 55 -14.42 6.67 -2.95
N ALA A 56 -13.44 6.10 -3.64
CA ALA A 56 -13.41 4.69 -3.98
C ALA A 56 -13.19 3.78 -2.76
N GLY A 57 -12.57 4.31 -1.69
CA GLY A 57 -12.37 3.59 -0.43
C GLY A 57 -10.92 3.43 0.01
N ALA A 58 -9.97 4.17 -0.57
CA ALA A 58 -8.61 4.24 -0.06
C ALA A 58 -8.60 4.83 1.37
N ASP A 59 -7.86 4.20 2.28
CA ASP A 59 -7.69 4.65 3.65
C ASP A 59 -6.52 5.59 3.80
N GLU A 60 -5.45 5.34 3.05
CA GLU A 60 -4.23 6.12 2.99
C GLU A 60 -3.74 6.18 1.53
N LEU A 61 -2.90 7.15 1.22
CA LEU A 61 -2.29 7.27 -0.10
C LEU A 61 -0.78 7.48 0.01
N PHE A 62 -0.06 7.30 -1.08
CA PHE A 62 1.34 7.68 -1.17
C PHE A 62 1.64 8.32 -2.52
N CYS A 63 2.54 9.32 -2.53
CA CYS A 63 2.99 9.99 -3.75
C CYS A 63 4.50 10.16 -3.77
N GLY A 64 5.07 10.42 -4.94
CA GLY A 64 6.39 11.01 -5.09
C GLY A 64 6.30 12.54 -5.07
N TYR A 65 7.34 13.18 -4.60
CA TYR A 65 7.55 14.62 -4.75
C TYR A 65 8.98 14.86 -5.21
N VAL A 66 9.14 15.56 -6.36
CA VAL A 66 10.45 15.88 -6.90
C VAL A 66 10.46 17.36 -7.27
N PRO A 67 11.05 18.24 -6.45
CA PRO A 67 11.14 19.66 -6.75
C PRO A 67 11.88 19.91 -8.07
N TYR A 68 11.44 20.90 -8.82
CA TYR A 68 12.09 21.27 -10.09
C TYR A 68 13.61 21.52 -9.95
N ASN A 69 14.05 22.14 -8.85
CA ASN A 69 15.46 22.38 -8.60
C ASN A 69 16.26 21.07 -8.42
N TRP A 70 15.64 20.02 -7.88
CA TRP A 70 16.24 18.69 -7.80
C TRP A 70 16.49 18.12 -9.19
N THR A 71 15.44 18.07 -10.03
CA THR A 71 15.53 17.56 -11.40
C THR A 71 16.55 18.35 -12.23
N LYS A 72 16.58 19.67 -12.08
CA LYS A 72 17.56 20.55 -12.76
C LYS A 72 19.00 20.23 -12.33
N LYS A 73 19.24 19.89 -11.06
CA LYS A 73 20.57 19.65 -10.50
C LYS A 73 21.07 18.22 -10.73
N TYR A 74 20.21 17.23 -10.53
CA TYR A 74 20.56 15.82 -10.48
C TYR A 74 20.04 14.98 -11.67
N GLY A 75 19.07 15.50 -12.43
CA GLY A 75 18.40 14.75 -13.49
C GLY A 75 17.69 13.53 -12.95
N THR A 76 17.47 12.52 -13.80
CA THR A 76 16.93 11.21 -13.43
C THR A 76 18.01 10.21 -13.02
N VAL A 77 19.29 10.58 -13.14
CA VAL A 77 20.44 9.69 -12.84
C VAL A 77 20.65 9.53 -11.33
N LEU A 78 20.37 10.58 -10.56
CA LEU A 78 20.42 10.58 -9.10
C LEU A 78 19.02 10.91 -8.55
N PRO A 79 18.05 10.00 -8.68
CA PRO A 79 16.65 10.26 -8.43
C PRO A 79 16.36 10.41 -6.94
N LEU A 80 15.37 11.24 -6.59
CA LEU A 80 14.86 11.38 -5.23
C LEU A 80 13.99 10.19 -4.81
N ASN A 81 13.23 9.64 -5.78
CA ASN A 81 12.45 8.44 -5.53
C ASN A 81 12.63 7.41 -6.67
N ARG A 82 12.33 6.14 -6.35
CA ARG A 82 12.56 5.00 -7.23
C ARG A 82 11.81 5.09 -8.56
N ARG A 83 10.63 5.73 -8.58
CA ARG A 83 9.83 5.96 -9.78
C ARG A 83 9.76 7.47 -10.04
N GLU A 84 10.83 7.98 -10.60
CA GLU A 84 10.96 9.36 -11.03
C GLU A 84 11.05 9.39 -12.55
N VAL A 85 10.17 10.15 -13.20
CA VAL A 85 10.10 10.28 -14.65
C VAL A 85 10.02 11.74 -15.02
N LEU A 86 10.39 12.08 -16.25
CA LEU A 86 10.25 13.43 -16.79
C LEU A 86 8.79 13.73 -17.20
N ALA A 87 7.99 12.69 -17.44
CA ALA A 87 6.60 12.81 -17.83
C ALA A 87 5.65 12.95 -16.62
N TYR A 88 4.41 13.33 -16.90
CA TYR A 88 3.36 13.67 -15.92
C TYR A 88 2.76 12.46 -15.18
N ASN A 89 2.08 12.77 -14.07
CA ASN A 89 1.20 11.86 -13.32
C ASN A 89 1.90 10.69 -12.60
N VAL A 90 3.19 10.85 -12.27
CA VAL A 90 3.95 9.85 -11.49
C VAL A 90 4.45 10.42 -10.16
N GLN A 91 4.73 11.71 -10.12
CA GLN A 91 5.13 12.46 -8.93
C GLN A 91 4.62 13.91 -9.00
N LEU A 92 4.53 14.55 -7.83
CA LEU A 92 4.26 15.98 -7.71
C LEU A 92 5.55 16.78 -7.96
N GLY A 93 5.47 17.86 -8.69
CA GLY A 93 6.63 18.68 -9.09
C GLY A 93 6.76 20.01 -8.37
N SER A 94 5.65 20.55 -7.84
CA SER A 94 5.63 21.87 -7.19
C SER A 94 5.24 21.79 -5.72
N PHE A 95 5.77 22.72 -4.94
CA PHE A 95 5.39 22.82 -3.53
C PHE A 95 3.93 23.26 -3.34
N SER A 96 3.40 24.06 -4.28
CA SER A 96 1.98 24.45 -4.27
C SER A 96 1.02 23.25 -4.42
N GLU A 97 1.39 22.21 -5.18
CA GLU A 97 0.61 20.97 -5.23
C GLU A 97 0.56 20.29 -3.85
N LEU A 98 1.67 20.27 -3.12
CA LEU A 98 1.70 19.75 -1.74
C LEU A 98 0.83 20.58 -0.78
N GLU A 99 0.79 21.89 -0.91
CA GLU A 99 -0.07 22.77 -0.11
C GLU A 99 -1.56 22.48 -0.37
N ILE A 100 -1.95 22.32 -1.65
CA ILE A 100 -3.30 21.91 -2.04
C ILE A 100 -3.64 20.54 -1.46
N LEU A 101 -2.75 19.57 -1.62
CA LEU A 101 -2.92 18.21 -1.11
C LEU A 101 -3.05 18.19 0.41
N SER A 102 -2.26 19.00 1.12
CA SER A 102 -2.37 19.19 2.56
C SER A 102 -3.76 19.72 2.97
N ALA A 103 -4.34 20.65 2.22
CA ALA A 103 -5.70 21.13 2.47
C ALA A 103 -6.76 20.03 2.24
N MET A 104 -6.57 19.20 1.21
CA MET A 104 -7.43 18.03 0.96
C MET A 104 -7.33 17.01 2.11
N ILE A 105 -6.12 16.71 2.59
CA ILE A 105 -5.90 15.80 3.73
C ILE A 105 -6.65 16.29 4.97
N ARG A 106 -6.57 17.59 5.29
CA ARG A 106 -7.31 18.18 6.41
C ARG A 106 -8.82 18.00 6.28
N LYS A 107 -9.34 18.12 5.06
CA LYS A 107 -10.79 18.02 4.76
C LYS A 107 -11.28 16.56 4.82
N TYR A 108 -10.58 15.64 4.14
CA TYR A 108 -11.03 14.25 3.97
C TYR A 108 -10.47 13.29 5.01
N ARG A 109 -9.49 13.71 5.82
CA ARG A 109 -8.87 12.92 6.89
C ARG A 109 -8.19 11.63 6.40
N LYS A 110 -7.70 11.62 5.16
CA LYS A 110 -6.94 10.50 4.59
C LYS A 110 -5.49 10.94 4.37
N PRO A 111 -4.52 10.34 5.11
CA PRO A 111 -3.12 10.75 5.03
C PRO A 111 -2.47 10.38 3.70
N VAL A 112 -1.42 11.12 3.36
CA VAL A 112 -0.57 10.85 2.21
C VAL A 112 0.88 10.77 2.66
N HIS A 113 1.57 9.70 2.26
CA HIS A 113 2.98 9.45 2.57
C HIS A 113 3.85 9.85 1.37
N ILE A 114 4.91 10.61 1.62
CA ILE A 114 5.80 11.08 0.55
C ILE A 114 6.92 10.07 0.34
N ALA A 115 7.04 9.53 -0.87
CA ALA A 115 8.08 8.59 -1.24
C ALA A 115 9.37 9.32 -1.64
N MET A 116 10.43 9.09 -0.89
CA MET A 116 11.82 9.43 -1.17
C MET A 116 12.62 8.13 -1.03
N ASN A 117 12.35 7.18 -1.93
CA ASN A 117 12.74 5.80 -1.79
C ASN A 117 13.74 5.35 -2.84
N SER A 118 14.65 6.24 -3.24
CA SER A 118 15.88 5.82 -3.93
C SER A 118 16.69 4.90 -3.01
N LEU A 119 17.43 3.97 -3.59
CA LEU A 119 18.14 2.92 -2.82
C LEU A 119 19.35 3.47 -2.06
N TYR A 120 19.91 4.55 -2.54
CA TYR A 120 21.02 5.27 -1.94
C TYR A 120 21.02 6.72 -2.42
N TYR A 121 21.71 7.58 -1.69
CA TYR A 121 21.95 8.98 -2.03
C TYR A 121 23.45 9.29 -1.91
N ILE A 122 23.92 10.27 -2.69
CA ILE A 122 25.28 10.81 -2.48
C ILE A 122 25.30 11.77 -1.29
N PRO A 123 26.44 11.99 -0.63
CA PRO A 123 26.54 12.79 0.59
C PRO A 123 25.90 14.18 0.50
N GLU A 124 26.01 14.83 -0.66
CA GLU A 124 25.50 16.18 -0.91
C GLU A 124 23.96 16.25 -0.94
N GLN A 125 23.29 15.13 -1.16
CA GLN A 125 21.82 15.05 -1.23
C GLN A 125 21.17 14.99 0.16
N TYR A 126 21.86 14.47 1.19
CA TYR A 126 21.25 14.25 2.51
C TYR A 126 20.72 15.52 3.15
N GLU A 127 21.48 16.63 3.09
CA GLU A 127 21.04 17.91 3.66
C GLU A 127 19.84 18.48 2.90
N GLU A 128 19.88 18.41 1.57
CA GLU A 128 18.80 18.90 0.70
C GLU A 128 17.51 18.07 0.94
N ILE A 129 17.62 16.74 1.09
CA ILE A 129 16.47 15.87 1.43
C ILE A 129 15.93 16.23 2.82
N ALA A 130 16.79 16.44 3.81
CA ALA A 130 16.36 16.83 5.14
C ALA A 130 15.59 18.15 5.13
N ASP A 131 15.99 19.11 4.31
CA ASP A 131 15.30 20.39 4.16
C ASP A 131 13.94 20.22 3.43
N ILE A 132 13.85 19.37 2.41
CA ILE A 132 12.59 19.00 1.77
C ILE A 132 11.64 18.36 2.80
N VAL A 133 12.13 17.41 3.61
CA VAL A 133 11.35 16.77 4.68
C VAL A 133 10.79 17.80 5.65
N LYS A 134 11.65 18.73 6.15
CA LYS A 134 11.23 19.80 7.07
C LYS A 134 10.16 20.72 6.44
N GLN A 135 10.29 21.06 5.15
CA GLN A 135 9.30 21.87 4.44
C GLN A 135 7.96 21.16 4.34
N CYS A 136 7.96 19.87 3.98
CA CYS A 136 6.76 19.04 3.94
C CYS A 136 6.10 18.94 5.33
N MET A 137 6.89 18.75 6.40
CA MET A 137 6.38 18.69 7.77
C MET A 137 5.70 19.99 8.20
N LYS A 138 6.20 21.17 7.79
CA LYS A 138 5.59 22.48 8.12
C LYS A 138 4.17 22.63 7.59
N ILE A 139 3.84 21.97 6.47
CA ILE A 139 2.50 22.02 5.88
C ILE A 139 1.63 20.81 6.26
N GLY A 140 2.14 19.92 7.12
CA GLY A 140 1.36 18.85 7.75
C GLY A 140 1.56 17.44 7.21
N PHE A 141 2.58 17.19 6.38
CA PHE A 141 3.01 15.82 6.07
C PHE A 141 3.92 15.33 7.20
N ASP A 142 3.62 14.17 7.76
CA ASP A 142 4.33 13.62 8.92
C ASP A 142 5.05 12.29 8.63
N SER A 143 4.86 11.71 7.45
CA SER A 143 5.32 10.36 7.11
C SER A 143 5.98 10.27 5.74
N PHE A 144 7.12 9.57 5.69
CA PHE A 144 7.96 9.45 4.50
C PHE A 144 8.33 7.98 4.25
N ILE A 145 8.28 7.56 2.99
CA ILE A 145 8.68 6.22 2.56
C ILE A 145 10.14 6.30 2.10
N LEU A 146 11.04 5.65 2.82
CA LEU A 146 12.48 5.67 2.58
C LEU A 146 13.01 4.27 2.28
N ALA A 147 14.07 4.18 1.46
CA ALA A 147 14.75 2.91 1.16
C ALA A 147 16.23 2.93 1.56
N ASP A 148 16.85 4.10 1.69
CA ASP A 148 18.24 4.23 2.14
C ASP A 148 18.33 4.25 3.68
N PRO A 149 18.90 3.21 4.32
CA PRO A 149 19.07 3.17 5.77
C PRO A 149 19.96 4.30 6.30
N ALA A 150 20.94 4.76 5.50
CA ALA A 150 21.80 5.85 5.90
C ALA A 150 21.04 7.18 5.98
N LEU A 151 20.05 7.41 5.08
CA LEU A 151 19.15 8.56 5.17
C LEU A 151 18.30 8.51 6.45
N VAL A 152 17.79 7.32 6.81
CA VAL A 152 17.05 7.15 8.08
C VAL A 152 17.89 7.62 9.27
N LEU A 153 19.11 7.11 9.38
CA LEU A 153 20.03 7.49 10.46
C LEU A 153 20.36 8.99 10.42
N TYR A 154 20.61 9.53 9.23
CA TYR A 154 20.90 10.96 9.07
C TYR A 154 19.74 11.85 9.56
N LEU A 155 18.49 11.55 9.18
CA LEU A 155 17.32 12.28 9.65
C LEU A 155 17.17 12.21 11.17
N ARG A 156 17.39 11.04 11.79
CA ARG A 156 17.36 10.87 13.25
C ARG A 156 18.47 11.67 13.94
N GLN A 157 19.71 11.66 13.41
CA GLN A 157 20.83 12.47 13.91
C GLN A 157 20.56 13.97 13.82
N LYS A 158 19.83 14.44 12.80
CA LYS A 158 19.40 15.84 12.65
C LYS A 158 18.20 16.20 13.54
N GLY A 159 17.70 15.29 14.36
CA GLY A 159 16.55 15.52 15.26
C GLY A 159 15.22 15.64 14.52
N ILE A 160 15.10 15.12 13.29
CA ILE A 160 13.87 15.16 12.51
C ILE A 160 12.98 13.98 12.92
N SER A 161 11.94 14.26 13.68
CA SER A 161 10.99 13.26 14.23
C SER A 161 9.78 13.06 13.32
N CYS A 162 10.00 12.70 12.05
CA CYS A 162 8.94 12.24 11.15
C CYS A 162 8.73 10.72 11.30
N LYS A 163 7.55 10.25 10.90
CA LYS A 163 7.30 8.83 10.73
C LYS A 163 8.03 8.31 9.49
N ILE A 164 8.65 7.16 9.62
CA ILE A 164 9.40 6.54 8.53
C ILE A 164 8.80 5.18 8.20
N HIS A 165 8.36 5.03 6.96
CA HIS A 165 7.95 3.77 6.38
C HIS A 165 9.11 3.20 5.56
N LEU A 166 9.65 2.06 5.98
CA LEU A 166 10.72 1.40 5.24
C LEU A 166 10.15 0.83 3.93
N SER A 167 10.69 1.26 2.81
CA SER A 167 10.25 0.82 1.48
C SER A 167 10.56 -0.65 1.23
N GLY A 168 9.65 -1.36 0.56
CA GLY A 168 9.92 -2.70 0.05
C GLY A 168 11.05 -2.77 -0.99
N GLU A 169 11.52 -1.62 -1.48
CA GLU A 169 12.65 -1.54 -2.41
C GLU A 169 14.00 -1.92 -1.76
N VAL A 170 14.10 -1.96 -0.42
CA VAL A 170 15.29 -2.52 0.26
C VAL A 170 15.51 -4.00 -0.02
N GLY A 171 14.50 -4.66 -0.61
CA GLY A 171 14.54 -6.07 -0.96
C GLY A 171 13.91 -6.99 0.09
N GLU A 172 14.11 -8.28 -0.11
CA GLU A 172 13.68 -9.28 0.86
C GLU A 172 14.51 -9.14 2.15
N MET A 173 13.83 -9.29 3.27
CA MET A 173 14.46 -9.25 4.57
C MET A 173 14.14 -10.53 5.38
N ASN A 174 14.88 -10.73 6.45
CA ASN A 174 14.70 -11.84 7.37
C ASN A 174 14.42 -11.33 8.79
N ARG A 175 14.21 -12.28 9.71
CA ARG A 175 13.88 -11.99 11.11
C ARG A 175 14.91 -11.14 11.84
N GLU A 176 16.19 -11.24 11.49
CA GLU A 176 17.24 -10.45 12.17
C GLU A 176 17.31 -9.03 11.57
N ALA A 177 17.14 -8.87 10.24
CA ALA A 177 17.11 -7.57 9.59
C ALA A 177 15.97 -6.68 10.11
N ILE A 178 14.78 -7.24 10.35
CA ILE A 178 13.62 -6.47 10.83
C ILE A 178 13.87 -5.87 12.23
N LYS A 179 14.63 -6.56 13.10
CA LYS A 179 14.99 -6.06 14.42
C LYS A 179 15.89 -4.82 14.31
N VAL A 180 16.88 -4.87 13.41
CA VAL A 180 17.76 -3.73 13.16
C VAL A 180 16.95 -2.51 12.69
N PHE A 181 16.02 -2.69 11.77
CA PHE A 181 15.17 -1.60 11.32
C PHE A 181 14.24 -1.08 12.42
N GLN A 182 13.74 -1.95 13.30
CA GLN A 182 12.98 -1.49 14.47
C GLN A 182 13.83 -0.62 15.41
N GLU A 183 15.09 -0.98 15.65
CA GLU A 183 16.03 -0.19 16.45
C GLU A 183 16.35 1.17 15.81
N MET A 184 16.29 1.28 14.49
CA MET A 184 16.43 2.54 13.75
C MET A 184 15.20 3.47 13.89
N GLY A 185 14.16 3.05 14.59
CA GLY A 185 12.94 3.84 14.80
C GLY A 185 12.07 3.95 13.55
N ILE A 186 11.93 2.85 12.81
CA ILE A 186 10.97 2.72 11.71
C ILE A 186 9.57 2.54 12.27
N ASP A 187 8.58 3.23 11.70
CA ASP A 187 7.18 3.18 12.12
C ASP A 187 6.35 2.17 11.31
N ARG A 188 6.74 1.90 10.05
CA ARG A 188 6.09 0.88 9.20
C ARG A 188 7.11 0.18 8.32
N ILE A 189 6.93 -1.12 8.13
CA ILE A 189 7.71 -1.93 7.19
C ILE A 189 6.81 -2.34 6.02
N ILE A 190 7.24 -1.98 4.81
CA ILE A 190 6.62 -2.41 3.57
C ILE A 190 7.41 -3.62 3.07
N PHE A 191 6.83 -4.81 3.18
CA PHE A 191 7.50 -6.03 2.74
C PHE A 191 7.67 -6.06 1.22
N HIS A 192 8.82 -6.55 0.76
CA HIS A 192 9.03 -6.81 -0.66
C HIS A 192 8.08 -7.92 -1.16
N ARG A 193 7.68 -7.86 -2.43
CA ARG A 193 6.74 -8.82 -3.05
C ARG A 193 7.21 -10.28 -3.02
N LYS A 194 8.51 -10.52 -2.89
CA LYS A 194 9.09 -11.85 -2.81
C LYS A 194 9.17 -12.42 -1.39
N ASN A 195 8.93 -11.62 -0.35
CA ASN A 195 8.73 -12.18 0.97
C ASN A 195 7.49 -13.07 0.97
N THR A 196 7.63 -14.32 1.39
CA THR A 196 6.49 -15.23 1.52
C THR A 196 5.63 -14.82 2.73
N VAL A 197 4.35 -15.15 2.72
CA VAL A 197 3.47 -14.87 3.87
C VAL A 197 3.99 -15.52 5.14
N ALA A 198 4.55 -16.74 5.02
CA ALA A 198 5.18 -17.43 6.15
C ALA A 198 6.39 -16.67 6.71
N SER A 199 7.25 -16.13 5.83
CA SER A 199 8.40 -15.33 6.28
C SER A 199 7.97 -14.00 6.89
N MET A 200 6.93 -13.35 6.35
CA MET A 200 6.36 -12.14 6.96
C MET A 200 5.86 -12.41 8.38
N ARG A 201 5.09 -13.50 8.58
CA ARG A 201 4.62 -13.91 9.91
C ARG A 201 5.77 -14.09 10.89
N GLN A 202 6.80 -14.85 10.52
CA GLN A 202 7.98 -15.08 11.38
C GLN A 202 8.72 -13.79 11.74
N MET A 203 8.77 -12.83 10.82
CA MET A 203 9.37 -11.52 11.07
C MET A 203 8.52 -10.68 12.03
N ILE A 204 7.20 -10.65 11.83
CA ILE A 204 6.27 -9.90 12.68
C ILE A 204 6.29 -10.45 14.11
N GLU A 205 6.29 -11.77 14.28
CA GLU A 205 6.38 -12.44 15.59
C GLU A 205 7.71 -12.18 16.32
N ALA A 206 8.75 -11.76 15.61
CA ALA A 206 10.09 -11.52 16.18
C ALA A 206 10.31 -10.11 16.72
N VAL A 207 9.38 -9.18 16.54
CA VAL A 207 9.51 -7.77 16.90
C VAL A 207 8.36 -7.31 17.79
N ASN A 208 8.56 -6.17 18.47
CA ASN A 208 7.47 -5.52 19.19
C ASN A 208 6.54 -4.79 18.19
N THR A 209 5.28 -5.24 18.13
CA THR A 209 4.27 -4.75 17.18
C THR A 209 3.44 -3.57 17.70
N GLU A 210 3.64 -3.12 18.95
CA GLU A 210 2.83 -2.03 19.53
C GLU A 210 2.93 -0.71 18.75
N ARG A 211 4.08 -0.46 18.11
CA ARG A 211 4.36 0.79 17.38
C ARG A 211 4.80 0.56 15.94
N LEU A 212 4.88 -0.69 15.49
CA LEU A 212 5.36 -1.05 14.16
C LEU A 212 4.21 -1.60 13.32
N GLU A 213 3.92 -0.92 12.24
CA GLU A 213 2.92 -1.34 11.26
C GLU A 213 3.56 -2.16 10.13
N PHE A 214 2.76 -3.02 9.48
CA PHE A 214 3.22 -3.91 8.42
C PHE A 214 2.36 -3.77 7.17
N GLU A 215 3.01 -3.54 6.04
CA GLU A 215 2.37 -3.32 4.75
C GLU A 215 2.82 -4.39 3.75
N ALA A 216 1.86 -4.98 3.03
CA ALA A 216 2.10 -5.97 1.99
C ALA A 216 1.45 -5.54 0.68
N PHE A 217 2.01 -5.98 -0.45
CA PHE A 217 1.43 -5.68 -1.76
C PHE A 217 0.15 -6.51 -1.99
N ALA A 218 -0.89 -5.87 -2.51
CA ALA A 218 -2.18 -6.50 -2.78
C ALA A 218 -2.52 -6.55 -4.26
N LEU A 219 -2.33 -5.46 -4.99
CA LEU A 219 -2.63 -5.37 -6.42
C LEU A 219 -1.56 -4.59 -7.18
N ASN A 220 -1.40 -4.97 -8.43
CA ASN A 220 -0.58 -4.36 -9.46
C ASN A 220 0.95 -4.53 -9.28
N GLU A 221 1.64 -4.35 -10.39
CA GLU A 221 3.10 -4.32 -10.55
C GLU A 221 3.82 -5.49 -9.88
N LEU A 222 3.53 -6.71 -10.35
CA LEU A 222 4.34 -7.88 -10.00
C LEU A 222 5.79 -7.64 -10.40
N CYS A 223 6.70 -7.65 -9.42
CA CYS A 223 8.13 -7.48 -9.65
C CYS A 223 8.84 -8.83 -9.58
N GLN A 224 9.58 -9.18 -10.63
CA GLN A 224 10.37 -10.41 -10.70
C GLN A 224 11.79 -10.22 -10.13
N PHE A 225 12.23 -8.99 -9.92
CA PHE A 225 13.54 -8.62 -9.40
C PHE A 225 13.44 -8.17 -7.95
N THR A 226 14.52 -8.36 -7.20
CA THR A 226 14.70 -7.77 -5.88
C THR A 226 15.05 -6.30 -6.02
N GLY A 227 14.32 -5.40 -5.35
CA GLY A 227 14.52 -3.95 -5.45
C GLY A 227 15.97 -3.52 -5.24
N ALA A 228 16.62 -4.00 -4.18
CA ALA A 228 18.00 -3.68 -3.85
C ALA A 228 19.02 -4.08 -4.93
N PHE A 229 18.73 -5.08 -5.75
CA PHE A 229 19.60 -5.55 -6.83
C PHE A 229 19.11 -5.14 -8.23
N CYS A 230 18.00 -4.43 -8.34
CA CYS A 230 17.50 -3.91 -9.59
C CYS A 230 18.02 -2.50 -9.85
N ASN A 231 18.94 -2.35 -10.79
CA ASN A 231 19.49 -1.06 -11.20
C ASN A 231 18.63 -0.33 -12.26
N SER A 232 17.43 -0.81 -12.53
CA SER A 232 16.49 -0.16 -13.43
C SER A 232 15.94 1.11 -12.79
N LEU A 233 15.90 2.22 -13.52
CA LEU A 233 15.47 3.54 -13.02
C LEU A 233 13.96 3.68 -12.90
N HIS A 234 13.16 2.66 -13.19
CA HIS A 234 11.70 2.71 -13.13
C HIS A 234 11.09 3.95 -13.83
N CYS A 235 11.71 4.39 -14.90
CA CYS A 235 11.20 5.46 -15.74
C CYS A 235 10.91 4.90 -17.14
N ASP A 236 9.82 5.35 -17.76
CA ASP A 236 9.39 4.82 -19.06
C ASP A 236 10.39 5.16 -20.17
N GLU A 237 11.10 6.27 -20.03
CA GLU A 237 12.12 6.74 -20.98
C GLU A 237 13.37 5.84 -21.03
N MET A 238 13.69 5.18 -19.89
CA MET A 238 14.89 4.34 -19.77
C MET A 238 14.56 2.85 -19.91
N GLY A 239 13.27 2.50 -19.89
CA GLY A 239 12.80 1.12 -19.85
C GLY A 239 13.02 0.43 -18.51
N TYR A 240 12.52 -0.79 -18.40
CA TYR A 240 12.59 -1.59 -17.16
C TYR A 240 13.24 -2.94 -17.46
N LEU A 241 14.13 -3.41 -16.59
CA LEU A 241 14.70 -4.76 -16.69
C LEU A 241 13.61 -5.85 -16.68
N CYS A 242 12.55 -5.65 -15.92
CA CYS A 242 11.42 -6.60 -15.83
C CYS A 242 10.55 -6.65 -17.10
N ARG A 243 10.66 -5.68 -18.00
CA ARG A 243 10.02 -5.67 -19.32
C ARG A 243 10.94 -6.16 -20.45
N THR A 244 12.23 -6.38 -20.15
CA THR A 244 13.17 -6.90 -21.12
C THR A 244 12.85 -8.38 -21.37
N THR A 245 12.79 -8.77 -22.63
CA THR A 245 12.58 -10.16 -23.01
C THR A 245 13.91 -10.92 -22.89
N TYR A 246 13.90 -12.03 -22.14
CA TYR A 246 15.04 -12.93 -21.98
C TYR A 246 14.79 -14.21 -22.77
N TRP A 247 15.74 -14.60 -23.61
CA TRP A 247 15.64 -15.78 -24.46
C TRP A 247 16.70 -16.80 -24.06
N GLY A 248 16.27 -18.04 -23.89
CA GLY A 248 17.14 -19.14 -23.45
C GLY A 248 17.64 -20.06 -24.57
N ASP A 249 17.11 -19.93 -25.79
CA ASP A 249 17.47 -20.81 -26.92
C ASP A 249 17.34 -20.15 -28.29
N ALA A 250 17.71 -20.90 -29.34
CA ALA A 250 17.89 -20.41 -30.71
C ALA A 250 16.60 -20.27 -31.55
N GLU A 251 15.41 -20.62 -31.03
CA GLU A 251 14.14 -20.51 -31.78
C GLU A 251 13.51 -19.10 -31.61
N MET A 252 14.29 -18.08 -31.77
CA MET A 252 13.98 -16.72 -31.38
C MET A 252 12.90 -16.06 -32.25
N GLU A 253 12.86 -16.28 -33.57
CA GLU A 253 11.95 -15.54 -34.45
C GLU A 253 10.47 -15.92 -34.30
N GLU A 254 10.13 -17.19 -34.26
CA GLU A 254 8.76 -17.65 -34.10
C GLU A 254 8.17 -17.31 -32.72
N ARG A 255 9.02 -17.23 -31.71
CA ARG A 255 8.61 -16.81 -30.35
C ARG A 255 8.42 -15.31 -30.23
N MET A 256 9.25 -14.51 -30.91
CA MET A 256 9.09 -13.05 -30.96
C MET A 256 7.76 -12.66 -31.60
N GLU A 257 7.39 -13.25 -32.75
CA GLU A 257 6.10 -12.99 -33.37
C GLU A 257 4.92 -13.34 -32.44
N ARG A 258 4.99 -14.47 -31.74
CA ARG A 258 3.97 -14.86 -30.76
C ARG A 258 3.91 -13.93 -29.54
N VAL A 259 5.05 -13.42 -29.06
CA VAL A 259 5.08 -12.47 -27.94
C VAL A 259 4.57 -11.10 -28.36
N ILE A 260 5.00 -10.59 -29.53
CA ILE A 260 4.53 -9.32 -30.06
C ILE A 260 3.00 -9.37 -30.28
N LYS A 261 2.52 -10.43 -30.93
CA LYS A 261 1.08 -10.64 -31.14
C LYS A 261 0.32 -10.69 -29.81
N ARG A 262 0.83 -11.45 -28.83
CA ARG A 262 0.21 -11.54 -27.49
C ARG A 262 0.28 -10.21 -26.72
N THR A 263 1.34 -9.42 -26.89
CA THR A 263 1.45 -8.09 -26.26
C THR A 263 0.45 -7.12 -26.87
N LEU A 264 0.30 -7.11 -28.21
CA LEU A 264 -0.70 -6.29 -28.90
C LEU A 264 -2.14 -6.72 -28.54
N GLU A 265 -2.44 -8.01 -28.49
CA GLU A 265 -3.72 -8.54 -28.04
C GLU A 265 -4.01 -8.20 -26.57
N ILE A 266 -2.97 -8.02 -25.74
CA ILE A 266 -3.08 -7.61 -24.35
C ILE A 266 -3.39 -6.12 -24.21
N GLU A 267 -2.86 -5.26 -25.06
CA GLU A 267 -3.15 -3.82 -25.05
C GLU A 267 -4.59 -3.50 -25.45
N GLU A 268 -5.20 -4.32 -26.30
CA GLU A 268 -6.62 -4.21 -26.69
C GLU A 268 -7.58 -4.83 -25.66
N GLN A 269 -7.08 -5.55 -24.65
CA GLN A 269 -7.94 -6.25 -23.70
C GLN A 269 -8.53 -5.33 -22.63
N GLN A 270 -9.81 -5.54 -22.42
CA GLN A 270 -10.62 -5.00 -21.33
C GLN A 270 -9.92 -5.09 -19.96
N TYR A 271 -10.14 -4.09 -19.10
CA TYR A 271 -9.66 -4.10 -17.72
C TYR A 271 -9.95 -5.44 -17.03
N LEU A 272 -8.92 -6.01 -16.42
CA LEU A 272 -9.00 -7.19 -15.56
C LEU A 272 -8.28 -6.91 -14.25
N CYS A 273 -9.00 -7.07 -13.12
CA CYS A 273 -8.44 -6.90 -11.79
C CYS A 273 -7.23 -7.82 -11.59
N GLY A 274 -6.12 -7.25 -11.12
CA GLY A 274 -4.91 -8.00 -10.82
C GLY A 274 -4.14 -8.53 -12.04
N LYS A 275 -4.42 -8.02 -13.27
CA LYS A 275 -3.71 -8.41 -14.49
C LYS A 275 -2.20 -8.28 -14.37
N SER A 276 -1.71 -7.24 -13.71
CA SER A 276 -0.29 -6.97 -13.49
C SER A 276 0.24 -7.43 -12.12
N GLY A 277 -0.59 -8.09 -11.30
CA GLY A 277 -0.24 -8.62 -10.00
C GLY A 277 -1.45 -8.67 -9.06
N CYS A 278 -1.69 -9.80 -8.38
CA CYS A 278 -2.85 -10.02 -7.52
C CYS A 278 -2.49 -10.82 -6.27
N ALA A 279 -2.97 -10.37 -5.11
CA ALA A 279 -2.89 -11.08 -3.83
C ALA A 279 -4.26 -11.28 -3.16
N LEU A 280 -5.38 -11.06 -3.88
CA LEU A 280 -6.71 -11.10 -3.27
C LEU A 280 -7.02 -12.45 -2.61
N CYS A 281 -6.57 -13.55 -3.17
CA CYS A 281 -6.73 -14.89 -2.58
C CYS A 281 -5.92 -15.08 -1.29
N ALA A 282 -4.88 -14.28 -1.07
CA ALA A 282 -3.99 -14.38 0.09
C ALA A 282 -4.40 -13.48 1.27
N LEU A 283 -5.47 -12.69 1.14
CA LEU A 283 -5.88 -11.75 2.20
C LEU A 283 -6.12 -12.42 3.57
N PRO A 284 -6.75 -13.62 3.66
CA PRO A 284 -6.91 -14.29 4.95
C PRO A 284 -5.57 -14.62 5.62
N GLN A 285 -4.58 -15.06 4.82
CA GLN A 285 -3.26 -15.43 5.32
C GLN A 285 -2.41 -14.20 5.66
N LEU A 286 -2.55 -13.11 4.90
CA LEU A 286 -1.89 -11.83 5.20
C LEU A 286 -2.39 -11.24 6.53
N GLU A 287 -3.71 -11.24 6.73
CA GLU A 287 -4.31 -10.80 8.00
C GLU A 287 -3.85 -11.67 9.17
N ALA A 288 -3.90 -13.00 9.01
CA ALA A 288 -3.43 -13.95 10.01
C ALA A 288 -1.91 -13.85 10.29
N ALA A 289 -1.14 -13.34 9.35
CA ALA A 289 0.28 -13.04 9.54
C ALA A 289 0.54 -11.73 10.29
N GLY A 290 -0.48 -10.89 10.50
CA GLY A 290 -0.35 -9.60 11.18
C GLY A 290 -0.13 -8.41 10.24
N ILE A 291 -0.41 -8.55 8.95
CA ILE A 291 -0.38 -7.43 8.01
C ILE A 291 -1.52 -6.45 8.34
N THR A 292 -1.18 -5.18 8.44
CA THR A 292 -2.10 -4.10 8.80
C THR A 292 -2.51 -3.22 7.61
N HIS A 293 -1.70 -3.23 6.54
CA HIS A 293 -1.87 -2.36 5.39
C HIS A 293 -1.66 -3.11 4.07
N LEU A 294 -2.49 -2.80 3.09
CA LEU A 294 -2.49 -3.41 1.76
C LEU A 294 -2.18 -2.37 0.68
N LYS A 295 -1.07 -2.55 -0.01
CA LYS A 295 -0.58 -1.62 -1.02
C LYS A 295 -1.11 -1.93 -2.41
N LEU A 296 -1.77 -0.93 -3.02
CA LEU A 296 -2.00 -0.88 -4.45
C LEU A 296 -0.92 0.00 -5.09
N VAL A 297 -0.14 -0.59 -5.97
CA VAL A 297 0.82 0.15 -6.78
C VAL A 297 0.11 0.71 -8.00
N GLY A 298 0.56 1.84 -8.53
CA GLY A 298 -0.09 2.37 -9.72
C GLY A 298 0.04 3.87 -9.92
N ARG A 299 1.09 4.51 -9.38
CA ARG A 299 1.39 5.89 -9.78
C ARG A 299 1.56 5.96 -11.30
N GLY A 300 0.76 6.80 -11.97
CA GLY A 300 0.72 6.91 -13.42
C GLY A 300 -0.16 5.87 -14.13
N ASN A 301 -0.88 5.01 -13.41
CA ASN A 301 -1.91 4.17 -14.00
C ASN A 301 -3.17 5.00 -14.33
N TYR A 302 -4.01 4.50 -15.23
CA TYR A 302 -5.29 5.13 -15.53
C TYR A 302 -6.16 5.24 -14.28
N VAL A 303 -6.71 6.43 -14.03
CA VAL A 303 -7.49 6.75 -12.83
C VAL A 303 -8.69 5.81 -12.66
N GLU A 304 -9.41 5.52 -13.74
CA GLU A 304 -10.57 4.63 -13.73
C GLU A 304 -10.19 3.19 -13.35
N GLY A 305 -9.03 2.72 -13.82
CA GLY A 305 -8.47 1.42 -13.45
C GLY A 305 -8.15 1.35 -11.95
N MET A 306 -7.47 2.36 -11.44
CA MET A 306 -7.14 2.46 -10.01
C MET A 306 -8.38 2.55 -9.12
N ILE A 307 -9.41 3.31 -9.54
CA ILE A 307 -10.71 3.36 -8.83
C ILE A 307 -11.35 1.97 -8.74
N ARG A 308 -11.32 1.20 -9.84
CA ARG A 308 -11.83 -0.18 -9.86
C ARG A 308 -11.02 -1.09 -8.96
N ASP A 309 -9.71 -1.01 -8.99
CA ASP A 309 -8.81 -1.79 -8.14
C ASP A 309 -9.03 -1.50 -6.65
N ILE A 310 -9.19 -0.23 -6.26
CA ILE A 310 -9.50 0.16 -4.88
C ILE A 310 -10.84 -0.43 -4.44
N ARG A 311 -11.88 -0.34 -5.29
CA ARG A 311 -13.20 -0.92 -5.01
C ARG A 311 -13.15 -2.44 -4.91
N ASN A 312 -12.46 -3.11 -5.82
CA ASN A 312 -12.28 -4.55 -5.81
C ASN A 312 -11.56 -5.03 -4.55
N LEU A 313 -10.52 -4.33 -4.11
CA LEU A 313 -9.83 -4.66 -2.86
C LEU A 313 -10.74 -4.43 -1.64
N LYS A 314 -11.52 -3.36 -1.64
CA LYS A 314 -12.52 -3.10 -0.60
C LYS A 314 -13.60 -4.18 -0.56
N ASP A 315 -14.10 -4.60 -1.71
CA ASP A 315 -15.07 -5.69 -1.81
C ASP A 315 -14.48 -7.03 -1.35
N ALA A 316 -13.22 -7.32 -1.69
CA ALA A 316 -12.51 -8.52 -1.21
C ALA A 316 -12.35 -8.52 0.32
N LEU A 317 -12.05 -7.37 0.94
CA LEU A 317 -12.03 -7.23 2.39
C LEU A 317 -13.41 -7.43 3.00
N GLY A 318 -14.47 -6.95 2.35
CA GLY A 318 -15.85 -7.22 2.77
C GLY A 318 -16.19 -8.70 2.77
N VAL A 319 -15.81 -9.42 1.70
CA VAL A 319 -15.98 -10.89 1.62
C VAL A 319 -15.18 -11.59 2.72
N LEU A 320 -13.96 -11.14 3.03
CA LEU A 320 -13.16 -11.69 4.11
C LEU A 320 -13.85 -11.51 5.48
N GLU A 321 -14.34 -10.31 5.78
CA GLU A 321 -15.06 -10.02 7.02
C GLU A 321 -16.35 -10.86 7.18
N GLU A 322 -17.09 -11.08 6.09
CA GLU A 322 -18.29 -11.93 6.10
C GLU A 322 -17.96 -13.39 6.38
N ASN A 323 -16.88 -13.93 5.77
CA ASN A 323 -16.43 -15.29 6.02
C ASN A 323 -15.96 -15.52 7.45
N GLN A 324 -15.27 -14.56 8.05
CA GLN A 324 -14.85 -14.64 9.45
C GLN A 324 -16.02 -14.64 10.43
N ARG A 325 -17.08 -13.87 10.18
CA ARG A 325 -18.29 -13.84 11.02
C ARG A 325 -19.03 -15.18 11.03
N GLU A 326 -18.94 -15.92 9.93
CA GLU A 326 -19.63 -17.19 9.75
C GLU A 326 -18.72 -18.39 10.00
N GLU A 327 -17.47 -18.19 10.46
CA GLU A 327 -16.45 -19.24 10.71
C GLU A 327 -16.27 -20.20 9.53
N LYS A 328 -16.23 -19.65 8.30
CA LYS A 328 -16.19 -20.41 7.07
C LYS A 328 -14.76 -20.76 6.64
N GLU A 329 -14.63 -21.87 5.94
CA GLU A 329 -13.36 -22.35 5.41
C GLU A 329 -12.79 -21.44 4.30
N THR A 330 -11.46 -21.43 4.16
CA THR A 330 -10.73 -20.60 3.15
C THR A 330 -11.21 -20.88 1.72
N GLY A 331 -11.60 -22.11 1.37
CA GLY A 331 -12.14 -22.44 0.05
C GLY A 331 -13.39 -21.64 -0.31
N ARG A 332 -14.28 -21.44 0.66
CA ARG A 332 -15.50 -20.64 0.46
C ARG A 332 -15.22 -19.16 0.25
N TYR A 333 -14.19 -18.62 0.89
CA TYR A 333 -13.72 -17.27 0.64
C TYR A 333 -13.33 -17.08 -0.83
N ILE A 334 -12.52 -17.99 -1.38
CA ILE A 334 -12.06 -17.94 -2.78
C ILE A 334 -13.23 -18.02 -3.75
N ASP A 335 -14.22 -18.90 -3.50
CA ASP A 335 -15.41 -19.02 -4.35
C ASP A 335 -16.26 -17.74 -4.35
N GLN A 336 -16.46 -17.12 -3.19
CA GLN A 336 -17.19 -15.86 -3.07
C GLN A 336 -16.43 -14.71 -3.71
N LEU A 337 -15.09 -14.66 -3.52
CA LEU A 337 -14.21 -13.69 -4.16
C LEU A 337 -14.30 -13.79 -5.69
N ASN A 338 -14.23 -14.99 -6.24
CA ASN A 338 -14.34 -15.23 -7.69
C ASN A 338 -15.67 -14.74 -8.25
N LYS A 339 -16.78 -15.01 -7.57
CA LYS A 339 -18.11 -14.52 -7.97
C LYS A 339 -18.19 -12.99 -7.88
N LYS A 340 -17.65 -12.37 -6.82
CA LYS A 340 -17.80 -10.94 -6.54
C LYS A 340 -16.92 -10.06 -7.43
N ILE A 341 -15.68 -10.49 -7.69
CA ILE A 341 -14.64 -9.67 -8.34
C ILE A 341 -14.45 -10.06 -9.82
N PHE A 342 -14.60 -11.35 -10.15
CA PHE A 342 -14.28 -11.90 -11.45
C PHE A 342 -15.52 -12.41 -12.22
N ASP A 343 -16.73 -12.15 -11.72
CA ASP A 343 -18.00 -12.63 -12.33
C ASP A 343 -17.99 -14.13 -12.64
N GLY A 344 -17.30 -14.91 -11.82
CA GLY A 344 -17.11 -16.36 -12.02
C GLY A 344 -16.12 -16.73 -13.12
N GLN A 345 -15.46 -15.76 -13.75
CA GLN A 345 -14.43 -16.03 -14.76
C GLN A 345 -13.08 -16.35 -14.09
N PRO A 346 -12.18 -17.09 -14.76
CA PRO A 346 -10.85 -17.32 -14.25
C PRO A 346 -10.07 -16.01 -14.06
N CYS A 347 -9.41 -15.85 -12.92
CA CYS A 347 -8.49 -14.73 -12.70
C CYS A 347 -7.24 -14.85 -13.61
N GLY A 348 -6.48 -13.75 -13.77
CA GLY A 348 -5.28 -13.67 -14.61
C GLY A 348 -4.10 -14.54 -14.15
N LYS A 349 -4.19 -15.22 -12.98
CA LYS A 349 -3.15 -16.08 -12.37
C LYS A 349 -1.78 -15.39 -12.15
N ASN A 350 -1.73 -14.07 -12.16
CA ASN A 350 -0.54 -13.28 -11.85
C ASN A 350 -0.44 -13.04 -10.33
N CYS A 351 -0.28 -14.14 -9.58
CA CYS A 351 -0.28 -14.09 -8.12
C CYS A 351 1.00 -13.46 -7.58
N ILE A 352 0.87 -12.47 -6.68
CA ILE A 352 1.99 -11.89 -5.94
C ILE A 352 2.54 -12.92 -4.94
N TYR A 353 1.64 -13.63 -4.24
CA TYR A 353 1.98 -14.72 -3.33
C TYR A 353 1.47 -16.03 -3.91
N ASN A 354 2.30 -17.08 -3.85
CA ASN A 354 1.98 -18.37 -4.47
C ASN A 354 0.77 -19.03 -3.79
N PRO A 355 -0.36 -19.23 -4.49
CA PRO A 355 -1.55 -19.87 -3.93
C PRO A 355 -1.33 -21.32 -3.48
N GLY A 356 -0.41 -22.05 -4.12
CA GLY A 356 -0.06 -23.41 -3.76
C GLY A 356 0.56 -23.58 -2.35
N GLN A 357 0.88 -22.45 -1.70
CA GLN A 357 1.30 -22.43 -0.29
C GLN A 357 0.12 -22.26 0.68
N PHE A 358 -1.10 -22.05 0.18
CA PHE A 358 -2.31 -21.76 0.98
C PHE A 358 -3.44 -22.80 0.75
N LEU A 359 -3.26 -23.66 -0.25
CA LEU A 359 -4.12 -24.80 -0.54
C LEU A 359 -3.44 -26.08 -0.08
#